data_e5195b50725cfb170b8dbb5d8a9b7444
#
_entry.id   e5195b50725cfb170b8dbb5d8a9b7444
#
_cell.length_a   1.000
_cell.length_b   1.000
_cell.length_c   1.000
_cell.angle_alpha   90.00
_cell.angle_beta   90.00
_cell.angle_gamma   90.00
#
_symmetry.space_group_name_H-M   'P 1'
#
loop_
_entity.id
_entity.type
_entity.pdbx_description
1 polymer ?
#
loop_
_entity_poly.entity_id
_entity_poly.type
_entity_poly.pdbx_seq_one_letter_code
_entity_poly.pdbx_strand_id
1 'polypeptide(L)'
;MTPINNESLKTIGFVFDQKEFEFFAPEMDRISYYSPCKRFIVAKCNEGNNISYENAWNLHIDNSDMQTIAYCDVEYIEQIQILMDLYKNY
;
A
#
# COMPACT_ATOMS: atom_id res chain seq x y z
N MET A 1 14.72 0.42 11.24
CA MET A 1 13.59 0.62 10.31
C MET A 1 12.99 -0.74 9.98
N THR A 2 11.67 -0.82 9.93
CA THR A 2 10.94 -2.07 9.70
C THR A 2 10.58 -2.21 8.23
N PRO A 3 11.11 -3.22 7.51
CA PRO A 3 10.73 -3.43 6.10
C PRO A 3 9.23 -3.71 5.96
N ILE A 4 8.69 -3.32 4.82
CA ILE A 4 7.28 -3.57 4.50
C ILE A 4 7.13 -5.00 3.99
N ASN A 5 6.29 -5.77 4.67
CA ASN A 5 5.90 -7.11 4.26
C ASN A 5 4.52 -7.43 4.83
N ASN A 6 3.99 -8.61 4.52
CA ASN A 6 2.66 -9.03 4.99
C ASN A 6 2.54 -8.96 6.51
N GLU A 7 3.55 -9.42 7.25
CA GLU A 7 3.49 -9.44 8.71
C GLU A 7 3.57 -8.05 9.31
N SER A 8 4.49 -7.21 8.83
CA SER A 8 4.64 -5.85 9.34
C SER A 8 3.41 -4.99 9.02
N LEU A 9 2.79 -5.17 7.86
CA LEU A 9 1.54 -4.48 7.52
C LEU A 9 0.39 -4.90 8.43
N LYS A 10 0.27 -6.19 8.74
CA LYS A 10 -0.73 -6.67 9.69
C LYS A 10 -0.54 -6.08 11.08
N THR A 11 0.69 -5.90 11.51
CA THR A 11 1.02 -5.31 12.82
C THR A 11 0.44 -3.91 12.97
N ILE A 12 0.38 -3.13 11.90
CA ILE A 12 -0.21 -1.78 11.92
C ILE A 12 -1.67 -1.75 11.45
N GLY A 13 -2.32 -2.92 11.35
CA GLY A 13 -3.75 -3.04 11.09
C GLY A 13 -4.14 -3.09 9.62
N PHE A 14 -3.20 -3.18 8.70
CA PHE A 14 -3.52 -3.31 7.27
C PHE A 14 -4.00 -4.71 6.95
N VAL A 15 -4.94 -4.79 6.01
CA VAL A 15 -5.61 -6.02 5.59
C VAL A 15 -5.37 -6.25 4.10
N PHE A 16 -5.05 -7.50 3.75
CA PHE A 16 -4.85 -7.89 2.36
C PHE A 16 -6.14 -7.75 1.55
N ASP A 17 -6.04 -7.14 0.37
CA ASP A 17 -7.21 -6.97 -0.51
C ASP A 17 -7.31 -8.15 -1.48
N GLN A 18 -8.04 -9.18 -1.07
CA GLN A 18 -8.23 -10.40 -1.85
C GLN A 18 -8.98 -10.15 -3.15
N LYS A 19 -9.95 -9.25 -3.15
CA LYS A 19 -10.74 -8.93 -4.34
C LYS A 19 -9.90 -8.28 -5.42
N GLU A 20 -9.06 -7.32 -5.04
CA GLU A 20 -8.17 -6.66 -5.97
C GLU A 20 -7.14 -7.64 -6.53
N PHE A 21 -6.59 -8.52 -5.69
CA PHE A 21 -5.67 -9.55 -6.13
C PHE A 21 -6.30 -10.46 -7.19
N GLU A 22 -7.52 -10.93 -6.95
CA GLU A 22 -8.25 -11.79 -7.90
C GLU A 22 -8.57 -11.06 -9.20
N PHE A 23 -8.88 -9.76 -9.12
CA PHE A 23 -9.20 -8.95 -10.29
C PHE A 23 -7.99 -8.77 -11.21
N PHE A 24 -6.80 -8.53 -10.64
CA PHE A 24 -5.58 -8.27 -11.41
C PHE A 24 -4.73 -9.51 -11.69
N ALA A 25 -4.94 -10.61 -11.00
CA ALA A 25 -4.22 -11.85 -11.28
C ALA A 25 -4.82 -12.52 -12.53
N PRO A 26 -4.01 -13.16 -13.38
CA PRO A 26 -2.55 -13.32 -13.29
C PRO A 26 -1.75 -12.23 -14.03
N GLU A 27 -2.40 -11.22 -14.61
CA GLU A 27 -1.77 -10.30 -15.54
C GLU A 27 -0.78 -9.32 -14.89
N MET A 28 -1.07 -8.86 -13.68
CA MET A 28 -0.28 -7.80 -13.05
C MET A 28 0.43 -8.20 -11.76
N ASP A 29 0.14 -9.37 -11.22
CA ASP A 29 0.72 -9.83 -9.95
C ASP A 29 0.75 -8.72 -8.87
N ARG A 30 -0.34 -7.97 -8.78
CA ARG A 30 -0.47 -6.84 -7.87
C ARG A 30 -0.98 -7.30 -6.51
N ILE A 31 -0.27 -6.89 -5.46
CA ILE A 31 -0.62 -7.18 -4.07
C ILE A 31 -0.96 -5.86 -3.39
N SER A 32 -2.15 -5.75 -2.82
CA SER A 32 -2.61 -4.54 -2.14
C SER A 32 -3.06 -4.83 -0.72
N TYR A 33 -2.78 -3.89 0.17
CA TYR A 33 -3.25 -3.89 1.55
C TYR A 33 -3.91 -2.54 1.83
N TYR A 34 -5.01 -2.55 2.57
CA TYR A 34 -5.70 -1.32 2.95
C TYR A 34 -5.76 -1.16 4.47
N SER A 35 -5.75 0.10 4.91
CA SER A 35 -5.90 0.45 6.31
C SER A 35 -7.34 0.18 6.80
N PRO A 36 -7.57 0.12 8.13
CA PRO A 36 -8.92 -0.06 8.66
C PRO A 36 -9.93 0.98 8.16
N CYS A 37 -9.52 2.22 7.95
CA CYS A 37 -10.37 3.27 7.40
C CYS A 37 -10.47 3.24 5.87
N LYS A 38 -9.71 2.36 5.20
CA LYS A 38 -9.65 2.18 3.74
C LYS A 38 -9.15 3.39 2.94
N ARG A 39 -8.61 4.40 3.62
CA ARG A 39 -8.08 5.61 2.97
C ARG A 39 -6.61 5.49 2.59
N PHE A 40 -5.89 4.55 3.17
CA PHE A 40 -4.48 4.33 2.91
C PHE A 40 -4.31 2.94 2.30
N ILE A 41 -3.73 2.90 1.10
CA ILE A 41 -3.56 1.66 0.35
C ILE A 41 -2.08 1.48 0.03
N VAL A 42 -1.51 0.37 0.49
CA VAL A 42 -0.11 0.02 0.20
C VAL A 42 -0.12 -1.10 -0.82
N ALA A 43 0.49 -0.87 -1.96
CA ALA A 43 0.48 -1.82 -3.06
C ALA A 43 1.88 -2.07 -3.62
N LYS A 44 2.07 -3.27 -4.14
CA LYS A 44 3.28 -3.67 -4.83
C LYS A 44 2.87 -4.39 -6.11
N CYS A 45 3.45 -3.98 -7.24
CA CYS A 45 3.29 -4.65 -8.52
C CYS A 45 4.59 -5.33 -8.92
N ASN A 46 4.53 -6.62 -9.20
CA ASN A 46 5.64 -7.35 -9.78
C ASN A 46 5.42 -7.45 -11.29
N GLU A 47 5.59 -6.34 -11.99
CA GLU A 47 5.46 -6.34 -13.43
C GLU A 47 6.70 -6.92 -14.10
N GLY A 48 6.62 -8.20 -14.51
CA GLY A 48 7.53 -8.79 -15.47
C GLY A 48 9.01 -8.62 -15.14
N ASN A 49 9.78 -8.14 -16.09
CA ASN A 49 11.24 -8.05 -16.01
C ASN A 49 11.75 -6.70 -15.45
N ASN A 50 10.90 -5.92 -14.80
CA ASN A 50 11.31 -4.60 -14.34
C ASN A 50 11.90 -4.70 -12.93
N ILE A 51 13.18 -5.04 -12.87
CA ILE A 51 13.96 -5.28 -11.65
C ILE A 51 13.95 -4.08 -10.70
N SER A 52 13.77 -2.86 -11.22
CA SER A 52 13.79 -1.66 -10.40
C SER A 52 12.58 -1.52 -9.45
N TYR A 53 11.55 -2.32 -9.64
CA TYR A 53 10.33 -2.26 -8.82
C TYR A 53 10.12 -3.47 -7.91
N GLU A 54 11.02 -4.44 -7.91
CA GLU A 54 10.86 -5.68 -7.13
C GLU A 54 10.67 -5.47 -5.63
N ASN A 55 11.20 -4.38 -5.08
CA ASN A 55 11.10 -4.06 -3.65
C ASN A 55 10.39 -2.74 -3.37
N ALA A 56 9.79 -2.13 -4.39
CA ALA A 56 9.13 -0.84 -4.24
C ALA A 56 7.65 -1.01 -3.89
N TRP A 57 7.27 -0.52 -2.72
CA TRP A 57 5.88 -0.42 -2.33
C TRP A 57 5.39 0.99 -2.59
N ASN A 58 4.14 1.12 -3.00
CA ASN A 58 3.49 2.41 -3.24
C ASN A 58 2.41 2.64 -2.21
N LEU A 59 2.35 3.85 -1.68
CA LEU A 59 1.29 4.26 -0.78
C LEU A 59 0.37 5.24 -1.50
N HIS A 60 -0.91 4.88 -1.60
CA HIS A 60 -1.98 5.76 -2.05
C HIS A 60 -2.69 6.32 -0.84
N ILE A 61 -2.94 7.62 -0.84
CA ILE A 61 -3.64 8.30 0.26
C ILE A 61 -4.90 8.93 -0.31
N ASP A 62 -6.06 8.51 0.21
CA ASP A 62 -7.36 9.06 -0.17
C ASP A 62 -7.85 10.00 0.92
N ASN A 63 -8.61 11.03 0.53
CA ASN A 63 -9.29 11.91 1.48
C ASN A 63 -10.58 11.26 1.99
N SER A 64 -11.34 11.98 2.82
CA SER A 64 -12.61 11.49 3.38
C SER A 64 -13.67 11.20 2.31
N ASP A 65 -13.55 11.79 1.12
CA ASP A 65 -14.44 11.55 -0.02
C ASP A 65 -13.92 10.44 -0.94
N MET A 66 -12.92 9.69 -0.50
CA MET A 66 -12.31 8.57 -1.23
C MET A 66 -11.65 8.99 -2.56
N GLN A 67 -11.20 10.25 -2.62
CA GLN A 67 -10.42 10.75 -3.75
C GLN A 67 -8.94 10.67 -3.42
N THR A 68 -8.13 10.17 -4.33
CA THR A 68 -6.68 10.07 -4.14
C THR A 68 -6.06 11.46 -4.13
N ILE A 69 -5.44 11.83 -3.02
CA ILE A 69 -4.82 13.14 -2.82
C ILE A 69 -3.30 13.09 -2.76
N ALA A 70 -2.72 11.92 -2.58
CA ALA A 70 -1.28 11.75 -2.56
C ALA A 70 -0.91 10.33 -2.96
N TYR A 71 0.30 10.21 -3.50
CA TYR A 71 0.85 8.94 -3.96
C TYR A 71 2.38 9.03 -3.83
N CYS A 72 2.99 8.04 -3.18
CA CYS A 72 4.44 8.04 -3.01
C CYS A 72 5.00 6.63 -2.83
N ASP A 73 6.29 6.48 -3.09
CA ASP A 73 7.01 5.25 -2.83
C ASP A 73 7.39 5.17 -1.35
N VAL A 74 7.29 3.98 -0.77
CA VAL A 74 7.66 3.72 0.62
C VAL A 74 8.47 2.43 0.72
N GLU A 75 9.39 2.38 1.66
CA GLU A 75 10.23 1.21 1.91
C GLU A 75 10.02 0.63 3.31
N TYR A 76 9.59 1.46 4.26
CA TYR A 76 9.52 1.09 5.66
C TYR A 76 8.16 1.42 6.27
N ILE A 77 7.75 0.62 7.24
CA ILE A 77 6.49 0.81 7.96
C ILE A 77 6.42 2.18 8.62
N GLU A 78 7.52 2.67 9.17
CA GLU A 78 7.58 3.96 9.85
C GLU A 78 7.24 5.12 8.90
N GLN A 79 7.59 5.01 7.63
CA GLN A 79 7.22 6.00 6.61
C GLN A 79 5.70 6.03 6.40
N ILE A 80 5.06 4.85 6.36
CA ILE A 80 3.61 4.75 6.24
C ILE A 80 2.94 5.39 7.46
N GLN A 81 3.42 5.09 8.65
CA GLN A 81 2.85 5.63 9.89
C GLN A 81 2.95 7.14 9.97
N ILE A 82 4.08 7.73 9.56
CA ILE A 82 4.26 9.18 9.51
C ILE A 82 3.27 9.81 8.53
N LEU A 83 3.12 9.23 7.35
CA LEU A 83 2.20 9.75 6.33
C LEU A 83 0.73 9.60 6.76
N MET A 84 0.37 8.50 7.40
CA MET A 84 -0.97 8.33 7.96
C MET A 84 -1.28 9.40 9.00
N ASP A 85 -0.33 9.73 9.86
CA ASP A 85 -0.51 10.76 10.87
C ASP A 85 -0.66 12.15 10.24
N LEU A 86 0.13 12.45 9.20
CA LEU A 86 0.04 13.72 8.49
C LEU A 86 -1.31 13.91 7.78
N TYR A 87 -1.86 12.85 7.20
CA TYR A 87 -3.06 12.93 6.37
C TYR A 87 -4.35 12.48 7.06
N LYS A 88 -4.30 12.19 8.35
CA LYS A 88 -5.47 11.65 9.08
C LYS A 88 -6.69 12.57 9.09
N ASN A 89 -6.49 13.87 8.92
CA ASN A 89 -7.56 14.88 8.96
C ASN A 89 -8.00 15.39 7.58
N TYR A 90 -7.53 14.78 6.52
CA TYR A 90 -7.89 15.21 5.16
C TYR A 90 -9.16 14.54 4.61
#